data_108713a69e74dfeefad8e431efc120df
#
_entry.id   108713a69e74dfeefad8e431efc120df
#
_cell.length_a   1.000
_cell.length_b   1.000
_cell.length_c   1.000
_cell.angle_alpha   90.00
_cell.angle_beta   90.00
_cell.angle_gamma   90.00
#
_symmetry.space_group_name_H-M   'P 1'
#
loop_
_entity.id
_entity.type
_entity.pdbx_description
1 polymer ?
#
loop_
_entity_poly.entity_id
_entity_poly.type
_entity_poly.pdbx_seq_one_letter_code
_entity_poly.pdbx_strand_id
1 'polypeptide(L)'
;AKTAAGITAGAAVVKTARADVYKSILPSSVLGANEMIRTGHIGVGVMGRGNLLNNMKRPDVMPIAVCDLHPRMLAEKHAMAQSKNPDATAHEDYMEVIENKDVDAVICSTTDHWHAMVTIAACDAGKAVYCEKPLSTTVKEGQAMVAAAKRNNTVVQCGTIQRSGQQFQEAIELVKSGVLGQVGHVHTFALNMLAPSGIGNPPDITDPEKWGKFGPWEKYQGWVEHKPFNVNRWLNHFRWFFDYAGGKLTDWGVHLVDIAMWAMGEDKLPKSVSASGGKFIMTDNRTTPDTLNVSWEFDNYLMTYTNRVWTSYADHAMDPDDHGIIFYGTKGTLKLSRKGYKLIPTDNQEFDPEAKQWKKFESAEAKEAMGDGMLYEKHLENFVSCIRSGEKPISHIESCHRSSAVCHIGNAAYLAGAKLTWDGAKEQFVGGPDDAVKQANEWIARPYLNGYTLG
;
A
#
# COMPACT_ATOMS: atom_id res chain seq x y z
N ALA A 1 -12.41 4.39 68.30
CA ALA A 1 -12.61 3.39 67.29
C ALA A 1 -12.56 4.04 65.92
N LYS A 2 -11.47 3.89 65.18
CA LYS A 2 -11.31 4.35 63.78
C LYS A 2 -11.50 3.14 62.87
N THR A 3 -12.53 3.16 62.07
CA THR A 3 -12.74 2.19 61.01
C THR A 3 -12.01 2.64 59.76
N ALA A 4 -11.08 1.81 59.29
CA ALA A 4 -10.41 1.98 58.00
C ALA A 4 -11.26 1.34 56.90
N ALA A 5 -11.61 2.10 55.88
CA ALA A 5 -12.24 1.61 54.68
C ALA A 5 -11.16 1.13 53.68
N GLY A 6 -11.18 -0.15 53.36
CA GLY A 6 -10.28 -0.75 52.38
C GLY A 6 -10.77 -0.47 50.99
N ILE A 7 -9.88 0.08 50.16
CA ILE A 7 -10.07 0.23 48.73
C ILE A 7 -9.62 -1.08 48.06
N THR A 8 -10.58 -1.85 47.53
CA THR A 8 -10.28 -3.00 46.67
C THR A 8 -10.03 -2.50 45.25
N ALA A 9 -8.76 -2.58 44.83
CA ALA A 9 -8.39 -2.36 43.42
C ALA A 9 -8.91 -3.54 42.59
N GLY A 10 -9.88 -3.27 41.71
CA GLY A 10 -10.32 -4.21 40.70
C GLY A 10 -9.28 -4.35 39.61
N ALA A 11 -8.62 -5.51 39.57
CA ALA A 11 -7.76 -5.85 38.44
C ALA A 11 -8.62 -6.05 37.18
N ALA A 12 -8.52 -5.12 36.24
CA ALA A 12 -9.04 -5.29 34.88
C ALA A 12 -8.28 -6.43 34.20
N VAL A 13 -8.95 -7.54 33.95
CA VAL A 13 -8.43 -8.62 33.10
C VAL A 13 -8.42 -8.11 31.68
N VAL A 14 -7.27 -7.68 31.20
CA VAL A 14 -7.01 -7.45 29.78
C VAL A 14 -7.10 -8.81 29.09
N LYS A 15 -8.21 -9.08 28.40
CA LYS A 15 -8.28 -10.18 27.46
C LYS A 15 -7.30 -9.86 26.32
N THR A 16 -6.12 -10.46 26.37
CA THR A 16 -5.22 -10.53 25.22
C THR A 16 -5.97 -11.24 24.09
N ALA A 17 -6.28 -10.50 23.02
CA ALA A 17 -6.72 -11.10 21.78
C ALA A 17 -5.65 -12.12 21.38
N ARG A 18 -6.03 -13.38 21.18
CA ARG A 18 -5.15 -14.39 20.61
C ARG A 18 -4.75 -13.88 19.23
N ALA A 19 -3.48 -13.57 19.04
CA ALA A 19 -2.91 -13.34 17.74
C ALA A 19 -3.16 -14.60 16.90
N ASP A 20 -3.75 -14.43 15.74
CA ASP A 20 -3.87 -15.52 14.76
C ASP A 20 -2.45 -15.88 14.33
N VAL A 21 -1.96 -17.02 14.80
CA VAL A 21 -0.63 -17.53 14.47
C VAL A 21 -0.74 -18.20 13.12
N TYR A 22 -0.17 -17.61 12.09
CA TYR A 22 0.07 -18.29 10.82
C TYR A 22 1.09 -19.41 11.09
N LYS A 23 0.67 -20.65 10.95
CA LYS A 23 1.62 -21.75 11.00
C LYS A 23 2.51 -21.63 9.77
N SER A 24 3.78 -21.35 9.98
CA SER A 24 4.79 -21.41 8.91
C SER A 24 4.68 -22.78 8.21
N ILE A 25 4.38 -22.80 6.92
CA ILE A 25 4.34 -24.01 6.10
C ILE A 25 5.75 -24.31 5.55
N LEU A 26 6.77 -23.73 6.12
CA LEU A 26 8.11 -24.23 5.84
C LEU A 26 8.19 -25.64 6.44
N PRO A 27 8.56 -26.67 5.66
CA PRO A 27 8.74 -28.01 6.19
C PRO A 27 9.61 -27.94 7.45
N SER A 28 9.37 -28.80 8.42
CA SER A 28 10.13 -28.86 9.68
C SER A 28 11.65 -29.07 9.49
N SER A 29 12.09 -29.30 8.25
CA SER A 29 13.49 -29.32 7.81
C SER A 29 14.04 -27.93 7.49
N VAL A 30 13.21 -26.89 7.44
CA VAL A 30 13.60 -25.54 7.06
C VAL A 30 13.41 -24.62 8.27
N LEU A 31 14.52 -24.14 8.78
CA LEU A 31 14.68 -23.05 9.73
C LEU A 31 14.68 -23.40 11.22
N GLY A 32 15.82 -23.85 11.68
CA GLY A 32 16.33 -23.46 13.00
C GLY A 32 16.57 -21.93 13.04
N ALA A 33 16.57 -21.31 14.21
CA ALA A 33 16.72 -19.86 14.39
C ALA A 33 18.00 -19.25 13.73
N ASN A 34 18.87 -20.08 13.17
CA ASN A 34 20.14 -19.72 12.53
C ASN A 34 20.17 -20.01 11.03
N GLU A 35 19.10 -20.47 10.41
CA GLU A 35 19.10 -20.82 8.98
C GLU A 35 18.78 -19.62 8.10
N MET A 36 19.43 -19.59 6.94
CA MET A 36 19.36 -18.53 5.96
C MET A 36 18.05 -18.60 5.17
N ILE A 37 17.32 -17.50 5.04
CA ILE A 37 16.15 -17.41 4.17
C ILE A 37 16.61 -17.18 2.74
N ARG A 38 16.26 -18.09 1.84
CA ARG A 38 16.60 -18.06 0.41
C ARG A 38 15.49 -17.34 -0.35
N THR A 39 15.82 -16.23 -1.00
CA THR A 39 14.83 -15.37 -1.65
C THR A 39 14.92 -15.43 -3.17
N GLY A 40 13.74 -15.47 -3.82
CA GLY A 40 13.56 -15.26 -5.25
C GLY A 40 12.96 -13.87 -5.51
N HIS A 41 13.59 -13.06 -6.34
CA HIS A 41 13.18 -11.70 -6.65
C HIS A 41 12.52 -11.63 -8.02
N ILE A 42 11.22 -11.33 -8.08
CA ILE A 42 10.43 -11.22 -9.31
C ILE A 42 10.09 -9.76 -9.56
N GLY A 43 10.54 -9.24 -10.72
CA GLY A 43 10.53 -7.82 -11.03
C GLY A 43 11.71 -7.11 -10.37
N VAL A 44 12.81 -6.92 -11.11
CA VAL A 44 14.03 -6.32 -10.58
C VAL A 44 14.31 -4.93 -11.17
N GLY A 45 13.23 -4.19 -11.45
CA GLY A 45 13.27 -2.78 -11.85
C GLY A 45 13.78 -1.87 -10.74
N VAL A 46 13.29 -0.62 -10.67
CA VAL A 46 13.76 0.38 -9.68
C VAL A 46 13.49 -0.07 -8.25
N MET A 47 12.24 -0.45 -7.91
CA MET A 47 11.90 -0.92 -6.56
C MET A 47 12.52 -2.29 -6.28
N GLY A 48 12.42 -3.22 -7.24
CA GLY A 48 13.02 -4.55 -7.08
C GLY A 48 14.52 -4.49 -6.85
N ARG A 49 15.26 -3.56 -7.48
CA ARG A 49 16.67 -3.30 -7.16
C ARG A 49 16.84 -2.85 -5.69
N GLY A 50 16.00 -1.96 -5.22
CA GLY A 50 16.05 -1.52 -3.82
C GLY A 50 15.81 -2.68 -2.85
N ASN A 51 14.79 -3.49 -3.11
CA ASN A 51 14.47 -4.67 -2.32
C ASN A 51 15.58 -5.71 -2.35
N LEU A 52 16.17 -5.97 -3.53
CA LEU A 52 17.33 -6.87 -3.66
C LEU A 52 18.52 -6.37 -2.83
N LEU A 53 18.88 -5.09 -2.92
CA LEU A 53 19.97 -4.51 -2.12
C LEU A 53 19.72 -4.62 -0.62
N ASN A 54 18.48 -4.35 -0.16
CA ASN A 54 18.15 -4.48 1.25
C ASN A 54 18.22 -5.93 1.74
N ASN A 55 17.79 -6.90 0.92
CA ASN A 55 17.96 -8.32 1.21
C ASN A 55 19.45 -8.71 1.27
N MET A 56 20.27 -8.19 0.36
CA MET A 56 21.70 -8.46 0.33
C MET A 56 22.46 -7.92 1.55
N LYS A 57 22.00 -6.84 2.18
CA LYS A 57 22.62 -6.29 3.40
C LYS A 57 22.44 -7.22 4.61
N ARG A 58 21.42 -8.07 4.61
CA ARG A 58 21.13 -8.95 5.75
C ARG A 58 22.01 -10.20 5.71
N PRO A 59 22.64 -10.57 6.84
CA PRO A 59 23.48 -11.79 6.87
C PRO A 59 22.64 -13.07 6.82
N ASP A 60 21.36 -13.01 7.18
CA ASP A 60 20.42 -14.13 7.30
C ASP A 60 19.47 -14.27 6.11
N VAL A 61 19.71 -13.55 5.01
CA VAL A 61 18.92 -13.62 3.76
C VAL A 61 19.86 -13.81 2.58
N MET A 62 19.54 -14.76 1.70
CA MET A 62 20.33 -15.09 0.51
C MET A 62 19.46 -15.00 -0.75
N PRO A 63 19.70 -14.04 -1.65
CA PRO A 63 19.06 -14.05 -2.96
C PRO A 63 19.65 -15.19 -3.81
N ILE A 64 18.79 -16.13 -4.24
CA ILE A 64 19.19 -17.28 -5.04
C ILE A 64 18.65 -17.25 -6.48
N ALA A 65 17.63 -16.43 -6.72
CA ALA A 65 17.06 -16.26 -8.05
C ALA A 65 16.59 -14.83 -8.28
N VAL A 66 16.74 -14.34 -9.50
CA VAL A 66 16.19 -13.07 -9.98
C VAL A 66 15.41 -13.29 -11.27
N CYS A 67 14.29 -12.56 -11.45
CA CYS A 67 13.44 -12.66 -12.62
C CYS A 67 13.01 -11.28 -13.12
N ASP A 68 13.13 -11.04 -14.41
CA ASP A 68 12.59 -9.84 -15.08
C ASP A 68 12.45 -10.09 -16.57
N LEU A 69 11.47 -9.48 -17.21
CA LEU A 69 11.28 -9.54 -18.65
C LEU A 69 12.24 -8.62 -19.41
N HIS A 70 12.83 -7.61 -18.75
CA HIS A 70 13.74 -6.67 -19.39
C HIS A 70 15.19 -7.23 -19.37
N PRO A 71 15.78 -7.62 -20.54
CA PRO A 71 17.05 -8.34 -20.58
C PRO A 71 18.21 -7.64 -19.87
N ARG A 72 18.32 -6.31 -20.06
CA ARG A 72 19.36 -5.52 -19.42
C ARG A 72 19.18 -5.45 -17.89
N MET A 73 17.96 -5.23 -17.41
CA MET A 73 17.68 -5.18 -15.97
C MET A 73 17.96 -6.53 -15.32
N LEU A 74 17.54 -7.61 -15.98
CA LEU A 74 17.79 -8.97 -15.52
C LEU A 74 19.30 -9.23 -15.40
N ALA A 75 20.07 -8.94 -16.45
CA ALA A 75 21.53 -9.18 -16.45
C ALA A 75 22.26 -8.37 -15.35
N GLU A 76 21.90 -7.08 -15.20
CA GLU A 76 22.51 -6.22 -14.17
C GLU A 76 22.22 -6.71 -12.75
N LYS A 77 20.98 -7.16 -12.45
CA LYS A 77 20.59 -7.60 -11.12
C LYS A 77 20.98 -9.04 -10.82
N HIS A 78 21.11 -9.86 -11.86
CA HIS A 78 21.74 -11.17 -11.74
C HIS A 78 23.20 -11.04 -11.30
N ALA A 79 24.00 -10.21 -11.98
CA ALA A 79 25.37 -9.94 -11.56
C ALA A 79 25.45 -9.36 -10.13
N MET A 80 24.47 -8.53 -9.75
CA MET A 80 24.36 -8.03 -8.37
C MET A 80 24.09 -9.17 -7.39
N ALA A 81 23.12 -10.05 -7.63
CA ALA A 81 22.83 -11.20 -6.77
C ALA A 81 24.04 -12.13 -6.67
N GLN A 82 24.74 -12.37 -7.78
CA GLN A 82 25.96 -13.19 -7.82
C GLN A 82 27.12 -12.62 -7.00
N SER A 83 27.16 -11.32 -6.74
CA SER A 83 28.17 -10.74 -5.84
C SER A 83 28.01 -11.18 -4.37
N LYS A 84 26.83 -11.66 -3.99
CA LYS A 84 26.56 -12.26 -2.66
C LYS A 84 26.47 -13.80 -2.74
N ASN A 85 25.84 -14.31 -3.78
CA ASN A 85 25.65 -15.74 -4.02
C ASN A 85 26.10 -16.06 -5.46
N PRO A 86 27.32 -16.60 -5.69
CA PRO A 86 27.79 -16.91 -7.03
C PRO A 86 26.91 -17.86 -7.84
N ASP A 87 26.11 -18.70 -7.15
CA ASP A 87 25.20 -19.68 -7.75
C ASP A 87 23.79 -19.11 -8.02
N ALA A 88 23.56 -17.80 -7.79
CA ALA A 88 22.29 -17.17 -8.09
C ALA A 88 21.92 -17.33 -9.57
N THR A 89 20.64 -17.60 -9.85
CA THR A 89 20.11 -17.85 -11.19
C THR A 89 19.31 -16.65 -11.72
N ALA A 90 19.17 -16.57 -13.04
CA ALA A 90 18.38 -15.53 -13.72
C ALA A 90 17.32 -16.18 -14.62
N HIS A 91 16.10 -15.65 -14.56
CA HIS A 91 14.91 -16.19 -15.24
C HIS A 91 14.10 -15.09 -15.92
N GLU A 92 13.49 -15.40 -17.06
CA GLU A 92 12.49 -14.53 -17.70
C GLU A 92 11.06 -14.91 -17.28
N ASP A 93 10.84 -16.17 -16.93
CA ASP A 93 9.56 -16.68 -16.45
C ASP A 93 9.56 -16.72 -14.92
N TYR A 94 8.58 -16.01 -14.31
CA TYR A 94 8.45 -15.98 -12.87
C TYR A 94 8.08 -17.33 -12.26
N MET A 95 7.45 -18.21 -13.03
CA MET A 95 7.11 -19.56 -12.57
C MET A 95 8.35 -20.39 -12.28
N GLU A 96 9.45 -20.21 -13.03
CA GLU A 96 10.72 -20.91 -12.74
C GLU A 96 11.27 -20.55 -11.34
N VAL A 97 11.06 -19.31 -10.88
CA VAL A 97 11.42 -18.89 -9.51
C VAL A 97 10.47 -19.51 -8.49
N ILE A 98 9.16 -19.54 -8.80
CA ILE A 98 8.14 -20.09 -7.90
C ILE A 98 8.28 -21.62 -7.75
N GLU A 99 8.55 -22.34 -8.82
CA GLU A 99 8.71 -23.80 -8.82
C GLU A 99 10.05 -24.26 -8.24
N ASN A 100 11.02 -23.36 -8.11
CA ASN A 100 12.31 -23.65 -7.47
C ASN A 100 12.10 -23.98 -5.99
N LYS A 101 12.35 -25.25 -5.62
CA LYS A 101 12.19 -25.77 -4.24
C LYS A 101 13.16 -25.16 -3.23
N ASP A 102 14.23 -24.54 -3.72
CA ASP A 102 15.21 -23.88 -2.85
C ASP A 102 14.82 -22.45 -2.49
N VAL A 103 13.80 -21.86 -3.12
CA VAL A 103 13.26 -20.55 -2.77
C VAL A 103 12.30 -20.70 -1.58
N ASP A 104 12.60 -20.03 -0.47
CA ASP A 104 11.77 -20.01 0.74
C ASP A 104 10.77 -18.84 0.70
N ALA A 105 11.16 -17.70 0.14
CA ALA A 105 10.34 -16.50 0.06
C ALA A 105 10.48 -15.80 -1.30
N VAL A 106 9.36 -15.26 -1.81
CA VAL A 106 9.28 -14.49 -3.04
C VAL A 106 9.17 -13.00 -2.71
N ILE A 107 10.01 -12.19 -3.34
CA ILE A 107 9.94 -10.73 -3.31
C ILE A 107 9.33 -10.26 -4.64
N CYS A 108 8.04 -9.98 -4.63
CA CYS A 108 7.29 -9.51 -5.79
C CYS A 108 7.38 -7.98 -5.89
N SER A 109 8.12 -7.49 -6.88
CA SER A 109 8.29 -6.06 -7.17
C SER A 109 8.05 -5.77 -8.66
N THR A 110 7.10 -6.49 -9.23
CA THR A 110 6.63 -6.32 -10.62
C THR A 110 5.87 -5.01 -10.80
N THR A 111 5.29 -4.79 -11.96
CA THR A 111 4.25 -3.78 -12.15
C THR A 111 2.96 -4.24 -11.48
N ASP A 112 2.12 -3.28 -11.06
CA ASP A 112 0.97 -3.53 -10.17
C ASP A 112 0.04 -4.66 -10.67
N HIS A 113 -0.22 -4.72 -11.98
CA HIS A 113 -1.13 -5.71 -12.56
C HIS A 113 -0.61 -7.16 -12.54
N TRP A 114 0.65 -7.39 -12.18
CA TRP A 114 1.22 -8.72 -12.00
C TRP A 114 1.26 -9.17 -10.54
N HIS A 115 1.01 -8.27 -9.58
CA HIS A 115 1.10 -8.58 -8.15
C HIS A 115 0.22 -9.78 -7.75
N ALA A 116 -1.03 -9.81 -8.23
CA ALA A 116 -1.97 -10.87 -7.87
C ALA A 116 -1.51 -12.23 -8.40
N MET A 117 -1.14 -12.33 -9.67
CA MET A 117 -0.70 -13.58 -10.29
C MET A 117 0.51 -14.18 -9.57
N VAL A 118 1.53 -13.36 -9.36
CA VAL A 118 2.77 -13.79 -8.67
C VAL A 118 2.50 -14.18 -7.22
N THR A 119 1.74 -13.37 -6.49
CA THR A 119 1.47 -13.64 -5.07
C THR A 119 0.62 -14.90 -4.87
N ILE A 120 -0.42 -15.10 -5.67
CA ILE A 120 -1.28 -16.29 -5.60
C ILE A 120 -0.46 -17.54 -5.90
N ALA A 121 0.30 -17.55 -7.01
CA ALA A 121 1.13 -18.69 -7.38
C ALA A 121 2.20 -18.99 -6.31
N ALA A 122 2.82 -17.97 -5.71
CA ALA A 122 3.78 -18.17 -4.64
C ALA A 122 3.15 -18.73 -3.37
N CYS A 123 1.95 -18.24 -2.98
CA CYS A 123 1.19 -18.80 -1.87
C CYS A 123 0.82 -20.27 -2.11
N ASP A 124 0.39 -20.62 -3.33
CA ASP A 124 0.01 -21.99 -3.70
C ASP A 124 1.23 -22.92 -3.73
N ALA A 125 2.41 -22.41 -3.99
CA ALA A 125 3.68 -23.12 -3.84
C ALA A 125 4.21 -23.15 -2.39
N GLY A 126 3.47 -22.63 -1.41
CA GLY A 126 3.84 -22.61 0.01
C GLY A 126 4.97 -21.65 0.37
N LYS A 127 5.25 -20.66 -0.45
CA LYS A 127 6.35 -19.69 -0.24
C LYS A 127 5.84 -18.42 0.45
N ALA A 128 6.59 -17.91 1.44
CA ALA A 128 6.33 -16.59 1.99
C ALA A 128 6.44 -15.51 0.91
N VAL A 129 5.64 -14.44 1.01
CA VAL A 129 5.61 -13.40 -0.01
C VAL A 129 5.77 -12.01 0.59
N TYR A 130 6.71 -11.26 0.05
CA TYR A 130 6.72 -9.80 0.15
C TYR A 130 6.20 -9.25 -1.17
N CYS A 131 5.04 -8.59 -1.15
CA CYS A 131 4.44 -8.00 -2.34
C CYS A 131 4.52 -6.48 -2.26
N GLU A 132 5.06 -5.81 -3.28
CA GLU A 132 5.04 -4.35 -3.34
C GLU A 132 3.62 -3.79 -3.35
N LYS A 133 3.51 -2.54 -2.96
CA LYS A 133 2.26 -1.76 -2.97
C LYS A 133 1.98 -1.14 -4.38
N PRO A 134 0.71 -0.90 -4.74
CA PRO A 134 -0.51 -1.39 -4.09
C PRO A 134 -0.59 -2.91 -4.14
N LEU A 135 -1.31 -3.52 -3.22
CA LEU A 135 -1.39 -4.99 -3.19
C LEU A 135 -1.89 -5.57 -4.51
N SER A 136 -2.85 -4.90 -5.14
CA SER A 136 -3.54 -5.33 -6.37
C SER A 136 -3.92 -4.14 -7.25
N THR A 137 -4.45 -4.37 -8.45
CA THR A 137 -5.04 -3.34 -9.32
C THR A 137 -6.57 -3.33 -9.31
N THR A 138 -7.19 -4.34 -8.70
CA THR A 138 -8.64 -4.42 -8.50
C THR A 138 -8.98 -4.97 -7.11
N VAL A 139 -10.21 -4.71 -6.64
CA VAL A 139 -10.68 -5.27 -5.37
C VAL A 139 -10.74 -6.81 -5.46
N LYS A 140 -11.22 -7.33 -6.59
CA LYS A 140 -11.34 -8.78 -6.83
C LYS A 140 -9.98 -9.50 -6.76
N GLU A 141 -8.92 -8.90 -7.30
CA GLU A 141 -7.56 -9.44 -7.16
C GLU A 141 -7.14 -9.52 -5.69
N GLY A 142 -7.33 -8.44 -4.95
CA GLY A 142 -6.99 -8.42 -3.52
C GLY A 142 -7.74 -9.48 -2.72
N GLN A 143 -9.04 -9.71 -3.01
CA GLN A 143 -9.82 -10.80 -2.41
C GLN A 143 -9.20 -12.18 -2.70
N ALA A 144 -8.83 -12.42 -3.96
CA ALA A 144 -8.21 -13.69 -4.36
C ALA A 144 -6.83 -13.90 -3.70
N MET A 145 -6.02 -12.83 -3.59
CA MET A 145 -4.73 -12.88 -2.89
C MET A 145 -4.90 -13.20 -1.39
N VAL A 146 -5.86 -12.55 -0.72
CA VAL A 146 -6.19 -12.85 0.68
C VAL A 146 -6.66 -14.31 0.84
N ALA A 147 -7.51 -14.79 -0.08
CA ALA A 147 -7.97 -16.16 -0.08
C ALA A 147 -6.82 -17.15 -0.27
N ALA A 148 -5.88 -16.87 -1.18
CA ALA A 148 -4.70 -17.70 -1.43
C ALA A 148 -3.80 -17.78 -0.18
N ALA A 149 -3.50 -16.65 0.44
CA ALA A 149 -2.70 -16.59 1.66
C ALA A 149 -3.36 -17.40 2.81
N LYS A 150 -4.68 -17.28 2.97
CA LYS A 150 -5.42 -18.00 4.01
C LYS A 150 -5.48 -19.51 3.77
N ARG A 151 -5.83 -19.96 2.53
CA ARG A 151 -5.94 -21.41 2.24
C ARG A 151 -4.61 -22.13 2.39
N ASN A 152 -3.51 -21.44 2.10
CA ASN A 152 -2.15 -21.98 2.20
C ASN A 152 -1.43 -21.64 3.51
N ASN A 153 -2.09 -20.88 4.39
CA ASN A 153 -1.51 -20.40 5.65
C ASN A 153 -0.12 -19.73 5.46
N THR A 154 -0.01 -18.88 4.45
CA THR A 154 1.25 -18.29 4.00
C THR A 154 1.46 -16.91 4.61
N VAL A 155 2.67 -16.62 5.06
CA VAL A 155 3.08 -15.27 5.51
C VAL A 155 3.17 -14.37 4.28
N VAL A 156 2.29 -13.35 4.22
CA VAL A 156 2.32 -12.33 3.17
C VAL A 156 2.41 -10.95 3.79
N GLN A 157 3.47 -10.22 3.45
CA GLN A 157 3.66 -8.82 3.82
C GLN A 157 3.59 -7.91 2.59
N CYS A 158 2.87 -6.81 2.69
CA CYS A 158 2.80 -5.81 1.63
C CYS A 158 3.82 -4.68 1.85
N GLY A 159 4.29 -4.06 0.78
CA GLY A 159 5.27 -2.98 0.78
C GLY A 159 4.77 -1.62 1.31
N THR A 160 3.77 -1.59 2.20
CA THR A 160 3.34 -0.37 2.90
C THR A 160 4.28 -0.04 4.06
N ILE A 161 5.51 0.28 3.71
CA ILE A 161 6.67 0.43 4.61
C ILE A 161 6.50 1.43 5.74
N GLN A 162 5.59 2.41 5.60
CA GLN A 162 5.34 3.43 6.63
C GLN A 162 4.90 2.82 7.96
N ARG A 163 4.23 1.65 7.95
CA ARG A 163 3.86 0.93 9.18
C ARG A 163 5.05 0.56 10.07
N SER A 164 6.23 0.41 9.48
CA SER A 164 7.46 0.07 10.22
C SER A 164 8.24 1.28 10.73
N GLY A 165 7.82 2.50 10.37
CA GLY A 165 8.47 3.73 10.83
C GLY A 165 8.05 4.10 12.25
N GLN A 166 9.02 4.41 13.10
CA GLN A 166 8.79 4.76 14.50
C GLN A 166 7.82 5.95 14.63
N GLN A 167 8.03 7.02 13.87
CA GLN A 167 7.18 8.21 13.89
C GLN A 167 5.72 7.90 13.51
N PHE A 168 5.49 6.93 12.62
CA PHE A 168 4.14 6.51 12.26
C PHE A 168 3.49 5.71 13.39
N GLN A 169 4.22 4.79 14.01
CA GLN A 169 3.73 4.01 15.16
C GLN A 169 3.37 4.92 16.35
N GLU A 170 4.27 5.83 16.70
CA GLU A 170 4.03 6.81 17.77
C GLU A 170 2.82 7.72 17.47
N ALA A 171 2.71 8.23 16.24
CA ALA A 171 1.58 9.06 15.82
C ALA A 171 0.25 8.31 15.88
N ILE A 172 0.22 7.03 15.47
CA ILE A 172 -0.96 6.18 15.54
C ILE A 172 -1.38 5.93 16.99
N GLU A 173 -0.43 5.67 17.89
CA GLU A 173 -0.74 5.54 19.32
C GLU A 173 -1.31 6.84 19.91
N LEU A 174 -0.81 8.01 19.49
CA LEU A 174 -1.40 9.30 19.86
C LEU A 174 -2.86 9.43 19.38
N VAL A 175 -3.16 9.07 18.13
CA VAL A 175 -4.55 9.10 17.62
C VAL A 175 -5.43 8.13 18.41
N LYS A 176 -4.98 6.90 18.61
CA LYS A 176 -5.73 5.85 19.34
C LYS A 176 -5.92 6.15 20.82
N SER A 177 -5.00 6.87 21.45
CA SER A 177 -5.12 7.27 22.88
C SER A 177 -6.25 8.28 23.11
N GLY A 178 -6.80 8.88 22.06
CA GLY A 178 -7.85 9.89 22.17
C GLY A 178 -7.33 11.28 22.56
N VAL A 179 -6.02 11.51 22.60
CA VAL A 179 -5.43 12.81 22.95
C VAL A 179 -5.88 13.94 22.01
N LEU A 180 -6.22 13.62 20.76
CA LEU A 180 -6.77 14.57 19.79
C LEU A 180 -8.26 14.92 20.06
N GLY A 181 -8.92 14.26 21.01
CA GLY A 181 -10.37 14.28 21.13
C GLY A 181 -11.04 13.49 20.00
N GLN A 182 -12.25 13.88 19.61
CA GLN A 182 -12.92 13.25 18.48
C GLN A 182 -12.29 13.74 17.16
N VAL A 183 -11.78 12.81 16.35
CA VAL A 183 -11.29 13.11 15.01
C VAL A 183 -12.46 13.08 14.02
N GLY A 184 -12.79 14.23 13.44
CA GLY A 184 -13.90 14.36 12.49
C GLY A 184 -13.46 14.37 11.02
N HIS A 185 -12.18 14.66 10.76
CA HIS A 185 -11.64 14.69 9.41
C HIS A 185 -10.20 14.19 9.38
N VAL A 186 -9.90 13.36 8.39
CA VAL A 186 -8.52 12.94 8.06
C VAL A 186 -8.22 13.35 6.63
N HIS A 187 -7.21 14.18 6.43
CA HIS A 187 -6.78 14.61 5.11
C HIS A 187 -5.46 13.94 4.74
N THR A 188 -5.43 13.29 3.59
CA THR A 188 -4.23 12.69 2.99
C THR A 188 -3.90 13.42 1.69
N PHE A 189 -2.62 13.63 1.40
CA PHE A 189 -2.21 14.29 0.17
C PHE A 189 -0.88 13.78 -0.35
N ALA A 190 -0.76 13.67 -1.68
CA ALA A 190 0.48 13.30 -2.35
C ALA A 190 0.63 14.16 -3.62
N LEU A 191 1.53 15.12 -3.52
CA LEU A 191 1.79 16.14 -4.55
C LEU A 191 3.05 15.78 -5.33
N ASN A 192 3.39 16.59 -6.31
CA ASN A 192 4.66 16.58 -7.02
C ASN A 192 5.17 15.19 -7.44
N MET A 193 5.38 14.99 -8.68
CA MET A 193 6.04 13.78 -9.21
C MET A 193 6.60 14.03 -10.62
N LEU A 194 6.00 14.96 -11.34
CA LEU A 194 6.32 15.24 -12.72
C LEU A 194 6.35 16.76 -12.96
N ALA A 195 7.19 17.17 -13.90
CA ALA A 195 7.10 18.53 -14.45
C ALA A 195 5.73 18.74 -15.12
N PRO A 196 5.24 19.98 -15.26
CA PRO A 196 3.99 20.28 -15.94
C PRO A 196 3.89 19.78 -17.38
N SER A 197 5.02 19.52 -18.05
CA SER A 197 5.07 18.88 -19.38
C SER A 197 4.66 17.40 -19.37
N GLY A 198 4.56 16.78 -18.20
CA GLY A 198 4.16 15.38 -18.04
C GLY A 198 5.18 14.38 -18.59
N ILE A 199 4.67 13.25 -19.08
CA ILE A 199 5.46 12.16 -19.66
C ILE A 199 5.58 12.22 -21.18
N GLY A 200 4.99 13.25 -21.81
CA GLY A 200 4.97 13.42 -23.27
C GLY A 200 4.02 12.48 -24.02
N ASN A 201 4.06 12.56 -25.35
CA ASN A 201 3.21 11.80 -26.25
C ASN A 201 4.05 11.01 -27.27
N PRO A 202 4.88 10.05 -26.84
CA PRO A 202 5.61 9.20 -27.78
C PRO A 202 4.61 8.38 -28.61
N PRO A 203 4.92 8.13 -29.90
CA PRO A 203 4.06 7.31 -30.75
C PRO A 203 4.04 5.86 -30.29
N ASP A 204 2.94 5.17 -30.58
CA ASP A 204 2.87 3.73 -30.48
C ASP A 204 3.77 3.06 -31.52
N ILE A 205 4.43 1.98 -31.14
CA ILE A 205 5.33 1.20 -32.00
C ILE A 205 4.74 -0.18 -32.19
N THR A 206 4.34 -0.49 -33.43
CA THR A 206 3.76 -1.81 -33.79
C THR A 206 4.81 -2.82 -34.26
N ASP A 207 5.98 -2.34 -34.65
CA ASP A 207 7.06 -3.17 -35.19
C ASP A 207 7.86 -3.81 -34.04
N PRO A 208 7.82 -5.16 -33.86
CA PRO A 208 8.53 -5.86 -32.79
C PRO A 208 10.04 -5.66 -32.81
N GLU A 209 10.66 -5.46 -33.98
CA GLU A 209 12.11 -5.25 -34.08
C GLU A 209 12.56 -3.96 -33.38
N LYS A 210 11.66 -2.95 -33.32
CA LYS A 210 11.98 -1.66 -32.71
C LYS A 210 11.86 -1.66 -31.18
N TRP A 211 11.07 -2.56 -30.61
CA TRP A 211 10.87 -2.61 -29.16
C TRP A 211 11.40 -3.89 -28.48
N GLY A 212 11.80 -4.91 -29.26
CA GLY A 212 12.30 -6.18 -28.70
C GLY A 212 13.44 -6.06 -27.70
N LYS A 213 14.25 -4.98 -27.78
CA LYS A 213 15.29 -4.68 -26.78
C LYS A 213 14.78 -4.40 -25.37
N PHE A 214 13.47 -4.11 -25.20
CA PHE A 214 12.84 -3.89 -23.92
C PHE A 214 12.27 -5.17 -23.30
N GLY A 215 12.22 -6.28 -24.07
CA GLY A 215 11.66 -7.57 -23.65
C GLY A 215 10.35 -7.91 -24.35
N PRO A 216 9.72 -9.02 -23.98
CA PRO A 216 8.50 -9.53 -24.63
C PRO A 216 7.28 -8.71 -24.19
N TRP A 217 6.88 -7.74 -25.02
CA TRP A 217 5.79 -6.80 -24.69
C TRP A 217 4.45 -7.49 -24.41
N GLU A 218 4.12 -8.56 -25.11
CA GLU A 218 2.88 -9.32 -24.88
C GLU A 218 2.88 -9.99 -23.50
N LYS A 219 4.01 -10.59 -23.10
CA LYS A 219 4.17 -11.16 -21.76
C LYS A 219 4.09 -10.09 -20.67
N TYR A 220 4.64 -8.89 -20.93
CA TYR A 220 4.52 -7.78 -19.99
C TYR A 220 3.07 -7.37 -19.77
N GLN A 221 2.27 -7.27 -20.82
CA GLN A 221 0.85 -6.91 -20.73
C GLN A 221 0.03 -7.98 -20.00
N GLY A 222 0.36 -9.25 -20.23
CA GLY A 222 -0.29 -10.37 -19.55
C GLY A 222 -1.80 -10.41 -19.74
N TRP A 223 -2.54 -10.32 -18.64
CA TRP A 223 -4.00 -10.49 -18.61
C TRP A 223 -4.81 -9.25 -19.03
N VAL A 224 -4.18 -8.09 -19.17
CA VAL A 224 -4.89 -6.87 -19.59
C VAL A 224 -5.15 -6.87 -21.11
N GLU A 225 -6.02 -5.97 -21.57
CA GLU A 225 -6.22 -5.77 -23.00
C GLU A 225 -4.90 -5.39 -23.69
N HIS A 226 -4.49 -6.17 -24.71
CA HIS A 226 -3.24 -5.93 -25.39
C HIS A 226 -3.32 -4.67 -26.28
N LYS A 227 -2.34 -3.80 -26.11
CA LYS A 227 -2.17 -2.55 -26.84
C LYS A 227 -0.81 -2.50 -27.52
N PRO A 228 -0.64 -1.72 -28.60
CA PRO A 228 0.67 -1.51 -29.19
C PRO A 228 1.69 -1.04 -28.16
N PHE A 229 2.96 -1.36 -28.38
CA PHE A 229 4.04 -0.92 -27.50
C PHE A 229 4.12 0.61 -27.49
N ASN A 230 4.15 1.17 -26.29
CA ASN A 230 4.41 2.58 -26.04
C ASN A 230 5.39 2.70 -24.87
N VAL A 231 6.45 3.46 -25.05
CA VAL A 231 7.50 3.58 -24.03
C VAL A 231 6.97 4.13 -22.68
N ASN A 232 5.88 4.92 -22.72
CA ASN A 232 5.24 5.42 -21.50
C ASN A 232 4.40 4.37 -20.78
N ARG A 233 3.98 3.28 -21.43
CA ARG A 233 3.31 2.13 -20.79
C ARG A 233 4.29 1.17 -20.13
N TRP A 234 5.58 1.40 -20.34
CA TRP A 234 6.68 0.58 -19.87
C TRP A 234 7.38 1.19 -18.65
N LEU A 235 8.09 0.37 -17.86
CA LEU A 235 8.91 0.79 -16.71
C LEU A 235 8.15 1.73 -15.74
N ASN A 236 8.77 2.82 -15.33
CA ASN A 236 8.26 3.73 -14.30
C ASN A 236 6.97 4.45 -14.67
N HIS A 237 6.66 4.59 -15.96
CA HIS A 237 5.49 5.34 -16.39
C HIS A 237 4.20 4.51 -16.44
N PHE A 238 4.26 3.18 -16.34
CA PHE A 238 3.08 2.31 -16.32
C PHE A 238 2.02 2.76 -15.29
N ARG A 239 2.46 3.34 -14.19
CA ARG A 239 1.58 3.82 -13.11
C ARG A 239 0.59 4.90 -13.54
N TRP A 240 0.82 5.55 -14.67
CA TRP A 240 -0.04 6.58 -15.24
C TRP A 240 -1.12 6.05 -16.20
N PHE A 241 -1.21 4.73 -16.34
CA PHE A 241 -2.19 4.07 -17.21
C PHE A 241 -3.08 3.14 -16.41
N PHE A 242 -4.39 3.40 -16.48
CA PHE A 242 -5.39 2.58 -15.80
C PHE A 242 -5.42 1.12 -16.25
N ASP A 243 -4.81 0.80 -17.39
CA ASP A 243 -4.62 -0.58 -17.83
C ASP A 243 -3.76 -1.38 -16.83
N TYR A 244 -2.73 -0.77 -16.26
CA TYR A 244 -1.68 -1.45 -15.48
C TYR A 244 -1.63 -1.05 -14.00
N ALA A 245 -2.22 0.12 -13.63
CA ALA A 245 -2.15 0.69 -12.30
C ALA A 245 -3.30 1.66 -12.03
N GLY A 246 -3.29 2.35 -10.89
CA GLY A 246 -4.34 3.29 -10.49
C GLY A 246 -3.86 4.74 -10.29
N GLY A 247 -2.75 5.14 -10.90
CA GLY A 247 -2.24 6.51 -10.83
C GLY A 247 -1.65 6.87 -9.45
N LYS A 248 -1.54 8.16 -9.18
CA LYS A 248 -0.96 8.68 -7.93
C LYS A 248 -1.70 8.20 -6.68
N LEU A 249 -3.02 7.95 -6.78
CA LEU A 249 -3.83 7.48 -5.66
C LEU A 249 -3.39 6.09 -5.18
N THR A 250 -3.14 5.14 -6.08
CA THR A 250 -2.69 3.80 -5.70
C THR A 250 -1.17 3.72 -5.52
N ASP A 251 -0.39 4.58 -6.20
CA ASP A 251 1.07 4.59 -6.08
C ASP A 251 1.54 5.20 -4.76
N TRP A 252 1.09 6.43 -4.42
CA TRP A 252 1.46 7.15 -3.19
C TRP A 252 0.31 7.22 -2.18
N GLY A 253 -0.91 7.44 -2.68
CA GLY A 253 -2.07 7.58 -1.81
C GLY A 253 -2.28 6.34 -0.93
N VAL A 254 -2.01 5.14 -1.43
CA VAL A 254 -2.13 3.90 -0.66
C VAL A 254 -1.29 3.90 0.62
N HIS A 255 -0.07 4.47 0.61
CA HIS A 255 0.75 4.60 1.81
C HIS A 255 0.10 5.45 2.89
N LEU A 256 -0.60 6.51 2.46
CA LEU A 256 -1.22 7.49 3.35
C LEU A 256 -2.57 7.00 3.86
N VAL A 257 -3.38 6.45 2.96
CA VAL A 257 -4.68 5.81 3.27
C VAL A 257 -4.48 4.65 4.24
N ASP A 258 -3.44 3.83 4.03
CA ASP A 258 -3.10 2.71 4.91
C ASP A 258 -2.84 3.16 6.35
N ILE A 259 -2.03 4.19 6.55
CA ILE A 259 -1.74 4.75 7.87
C ILE A 259 -2.98 5.42 8.48
N ALA A 260 -3.75 6.17 7.67
CA ALA A 260 -4.99 6.80 8.13
C ALA A 260 -6.00 5.75 8.65
N MET A 261 -6.20 4.67 7.88
CA MET A 261 -7.07 3.56 8.28
C MET A 261 -6.53 2.83 9.51
N TRP A 262 -5.23 2.59 9.60
CA TRP A 262 -4.63 1.95 10.78
C TRP A 262 -4.83 2.77 12.05
N ALA A 263 -4.73 4.10 11.95
CA ALA A 263 -4.98 5.00 13.08
C ALA A 263 -6.45 5.05 13.51
N MET A 264 -7.38 5.10 12.53
CA MET A 264 -8.82 5.25 12.76
C MET A 264 -9.57 3.93 12.97
N GLY A 265 -8.88 2.80 12.80
CA GLY A 265 -9.44 1.45 12.88
C GLY A 265 -9.46 0.77 11.51
N GLU A 266 -8.50 -0.12 11.26
CA GLU A 266 -8.26 -0.72 9.94
C GLU A 266 -9.36 -1.67 9.46
N ASP A 267 -10.28 -2.09 10.35
CA ASP A 267 -11.45 -2.89 9.98
C ASP A 267 -12.66 -2.05 9.56
N LYS A 268 -12.58 -0.73 9.74
CA LYS A 268 -13.65 0.18 9.32
C LYS A 268 -13.50 0.48 7.84
N LEU A 269 -14.59 0.33 7.09
CA LEU A 269 -14.65 0.66 5.67
C LEU A 269 -15.58 1.85 5.45
N PRO A 270 -15.37 2.64 4.39
CA PRO A 270 -16.26 3.76 4.09
C PRO A 270 -17.65 3.28 3.69
N LYS A 271 -18.68 4.09 3.97
CA LYS A 271 -20.07 3.88 3.52
C LYS A 271 -20.31 4.40 2.12
N SER A 272 -19.61 5.44 1.74
CA SER A 272 -19.74 6.06 0.43
C SER A 272 -18.44 6.71 0.00
N VAL A 273 -18.32 6.92 -1.30
CA VAL A 273 -17.17 7.57 -1.92
C VAL A 273 -17.62 8.50 -3.04
N SER A 274 -16.94 9.63 -3.18
CA SER A 274 -17.07 10.53 -4.31
C SER A 274 -15.69 11.03 -4.74
N ALA A 275 -15.53 11.34 -6.02
CA ALA A 275 -14.27 11.85 -6.54
C ALA A 275 -14.49 12.89 -7.63
N SER A 276 -13.57 13.86 -7.70
CA SER A 276 -13.52 14.88 -8.75
C SER A 276 -12.08 15.11 -9.18
N GLY A 277 -11.85 15.22 -10.47
CA GLY A 277 -10.50 15.40 -11.00
C GLY A 277 -10.47 15.44 -12.52
N GLY A 278 -9.26 15.43 -13.07
CA GLY A 278 -9.06 15.47 -14.51
C GLY A 278 -7.61 15.65 -14.90
N LYS A 279 -7.38 15.74 -16.18
CA LYS A 279 -6.14 16.21 -16.78
C LYS A 279 -6.30 17.69 -17.10
N PHE A 280 -5.93 18.56 -16.16
CA PHE A 280 -6.13 20.00 -16.28
C PHE A 280 -4.89 20.76 -16.76
N ILE A 281 -3.72 20.23 -16.46
CA ILE A 281 -2.42 20.85 -16.76
C ILE A 281 -1.65 20.02 -17.79
N MET A 282 -1.56 18.70 -17.60
CA MET A 282 -0.73 17.84 -18.44
C MET A 282 -1.48 17.34 -19.67
N THR A 283 -0.88 17.50 -20.84
CA THR A 283 -1.46 17.09 -22.14
C THR A 283 -0.86 15.78 -22.67
N ASP A 284 -0.11 15.06 -21.86
CA ASP A 284 0.53 13.80 -22.21
C ASP A 284 -0.46 12.63 -22.42
N ASN A 285 0.04 11.47 -22.82
CA ASN A 285 -0.78 10.30 -23.17
C ASN A 285 -1.21 9.43 -21.98
N ARG A 286 -1.03 9.89 -20.71
CA ARG A 286 -1.56 9.20 -19.54
C ARG A 286 -3.07 9.04 -19.59
N THR A 287 -3.60 8.03 -18.90
CA THR A 287 -5.05 7.86 -18.72
C THR A 287 -5.52 8.28 -17.32
N THR A 288 -4.61 8.37 -16.35
CA THR A 288 -4.92 8.79 -14.97
C THR A 288 -4.95 10.32 -14.85
N PRO A 289 -5.73 10.89 -13.93
CA PRO A 289 -5.80 12.33 -13.70
C PRO A 289 -4.47 12.90 -13.18
N ASP A 290 -4.16 14.14 -13.57
CA ASP A 290 -3.05 14.91 -13.00
C ASP A 290 -3.45 15.62 -11.71
N THR A 291 -4.73 15.86 -11.54
CA THR A 291 -5.36 16.47 -10.36
C THR A 291 -6.57 15.65 -9.96
N LEU A 292 -6.61 15.21 -8.70
CA LEU A 292 -7.69 14.37 -8.18
C LEU A 292 -7.96 14.71 -6.71
N ASN A 293 -9.24 14.85 -6.37
CA ASN A 293 -9.73 14.85 -5.00
C ASN A 293 -10.69 13.67 -4.82
N VAL A 294 -10.51 12.91 -3.73
CA VAL A 294 -11.41 11.83 -3.35
C VAL A 294 -11.91 12.08 -1.93
N SER A 295 -13.15 11.75 -1.67
CA SER A 295 -13.80 11.87 -0.37
C SER A 295 -14.49 10.56 -0.02
N TRP A 296 -14.14 9.96 1.11
CA TRP A 296 -14.75 8.76 1.67
C TRP A 296 -15.46 9.09 2.98
N GLU A 297 -16.73 8.75 3.08
CA GLU A 297 -17.54 8.93 4.28
C GLU A 297 -17.51 7.66 5.13
N PHE A 298 -16.97 7.74 6.32
CA PHE A 298 -17.05 6.70 7.36
C PHE A 298 -18.17 7.01 8.36
N ASP A 299 -18.39 6.15 9.36
CA ASP A 299 -19.45 6.33 10.33
C ASP A 299 -19.39 7.65 11.10
N ASN A 300 -18.17 8.08 11.46
CA ASN A 300 -17.96 9.20 12.37
C ASN A 300 -16.84 10.16 11.94
N TYR A 301 -16.31 9.99 10.73
CA TYR A 301 -15.32 10.92 10.17
C TYR A 301 -15.36 10.90 8.64
N LEU A 302 -14.85 11.96 8.06
CA LEU A 302 -14.57 12.08 6.64
C LEU A 302 -13.08 11.84 6.41
N MET A 303 -12.73 11.00 5.43
CA MET A 303 -11.37 10.94 4.91
C MET A 303 -11.32 11.56 3.52
N THR A 304 -10.31 12.38 3.26
CA THR A 304 -10.09 12.98 1.94
C THR A 304 -8.68 12.71 1.44
N TYR A 305 -8.55 12.62 0.11
CA TYR A 305 -7.27 12.54 -0.56
C TYR A 305 -7.17 13.59 -1.66
N THR A 306 -6.01 14.23 -1.77
CA THR A 306 -5.71 15.19 -2.84
C THR A 306 -4.39 14.85 -3.52
N ASN A 307 -4.39 14.80 -4.86
CA ASN A 307 -3.15 14.90 -5.60
C ASN A 307 -3.15 16.04 -6.63
N ARG A 308 -1.97 16.61 -6.81
CA ARG A 308 -1.60 17.55 -7.87
C ARG A 308 -0.19 17.19 -8.29
N VAL A 309 -0.05 16.30 -9.29
CA VAL A 309 1.26 15.69 -9.61
C VAL A 309 2.27 16.65 -10.24
N TRP A 310 1.84 17.85 -10.61
CA TRP A 310 2.60 18.90 -11.26
C TRP A 310 3.11 20.02 -10.34
N THR A 311 2.77 19.99 -9.04
CA THR A 311 3.22 20.99 -8.06
C THR A 311 3.56 20.33 -6.73
N SER A 312 4.56 20.87 -6.04
CA SER A 312 5.02 20.40 -4.72
C SER A 312 4.47 21.20 -3.55
N TYR A 313 3.71 22.27 -3.80
CA TYR A 313 3.21 23.12 -2.72
C TYR A 313 1.93 22.56 -2.10
N ALA A 314 1.94 22.35 -0.78
CA ALA A 314 0.77 21.97 0.00
C ALA A 314 0.34 23.16 0.89
N ASP A 315 -0.93 23.55 0.76
CA ASP A 315 -1.51 24.71 1.46
C ASP A 315 -1.50 24.59 2.99
N HIS A 316 -1.29 23.40 3.52
CA HIS A 316 -1.38 23.10 4.96
C HIS A 316 -0.05 22.74 5.60
N ALA A 317 1.03 22.78 4.82
CA ALA A 317 2.36 22.48 5.33
C ALA A 317 3.07 23.80 5.67
N MET A 318 3.36 23.99 6.93
CA MET A 318 4.33 25.02 7.35
C MET A 318 5.76 24.63 6.90
N ASP A 319 5.94 23.35 6.51
CA ASP A 319 7.13 22.80 5.83
C ASP A 319 6.74 22.26 4.45
N PRO A 320 7.64 22.33 3.45
CA PRO A 320 7.38 21.89 2.09
C PRO A 320 7.38 20.35 1.97
N ASP A 321 6.42 19.69 2.64
CA ASP A 321 6.16 18.29 2.43
C ASP A 321 5.27 18.12 1.20
N ASP A 322 5.70 17.29 0.28
CA ASP A 322 4.94 16.95 -0.93
C ASP A 322 3.93 15.82 -0.70
N HIS A 323 3.89 15.25 0.52
CA HIS A 323 2.94 14.22 0.94
C HIS A 323 2.76 14.23 2.46
N GLY A 324 1.60 13.82 2.92
CA GLY A 324 1.35 13.74 4.36
C GLY A 324 -0.08 13.32 4.71
N ILE A 325 -0.30 13.23 6.01
CA ILE A 325 -1.58 12.91 6.63
C ILE A 325 -1.85 13.95 7.72
N ILE A 326 -3.05 14.47 7.77
CA ILE A 326 -3.47 15.41 8.82
C ILE A 326 -4.74 14.86 9.46
N PHE A 327 -4.69 14.65 10.78
CA PHE A 327 -5.83 14.27 11.60
C PHE A 327 -6.35 15.53 12.31
N TYR A 328 -7.57 15.93 12.03
CA TYR A 328 -8.23 17.07 12.66
C TYR A 328 -9.13 16.59 13.79
N GLY A 329 -8.69 16.76 15.00
CA GLY A 329 -9.41 16.41 16.22
C GLY A 329 -9.91 17.65 16.98
N THR A 330 -10.88 17.44 17.88
CA THR A 330 -11.48 18.53 18.67
C THR A 330 -10.52 19.16 19.68
N LYS A 331 -9.49 18.43 20.12
CA LYS A 331 -8.49 18.90 21.09
C LYS A 331 -7.14 19.25 20.46
N GLY A 332 -6.91 18.89 19.19
CA GLY A 332 -5.68 19.16 18.48
C GLY A 332 -5.66 18.60 17.07
N THR A 333 -4.68 19.03 16.30
CA THR A 333 -4.39 18.57 14.94
C THR A 333 -3.05 17.87 14.90
N LEU A 334 -3.00 16.64 14.36
CA LEU A 334 -1.77 15.89 14.17
C LEU A 334 -1.39 15.89 12.70
N LYS A 335 -0.23 16.44 12.37
CA LYS A 335 0.41 16.34 11.05
C LYS A 335 1.45 15.23 11.08
N LEU A 336 1.49 14.39 10.02
CA LEU A 336 2.34 13.22 9.95
C LEU A 336 2.88 13.03 8.53
N SER A 337 4.19 12.82 8.41
CA SER A 337 4.87 12.50 7.16
C SER A 337 6.06 11.55 7.39
N ARG A 338 6.82 11.23 6.34
CA ARG A 338 8.06 10.45 6.51
C ARG A 338 9.15 11.19 7.29
N LYS A 339 9.07 12.53 7.37
CA LYS A 339 10.02 13.33 8.15
C LYS A 339 9.76 13.27 9.65
N GLY A 340 8.51 13.05 10.06
CA GLY A 340 8.11 13.01 11.46
C GLY A 340 6.65 13.37 11.65
N TYR A 341 6.29 13.69 12.88
CA TYR A 341 4.95 14.18 13.22
C TYR A 341 5.00 15.43 14.10
N LYS A 342 3.92 16.19 14.04
CA LYS A 342 3.69 17.37 14.91
C LYS A 342 2.23 17.42 15.36
N LEU A 343 2.01 17.36 16.67
CA LEU A 343 0.73 17.59 17.30
C LEU A 343 0.63 19.06 17.71
N ILE A 344 -0.39 19.74 17.18
CA ILE A 344 -0.66 21.17 17.40
C ILE A 344 -1.93 21.24 18.23
N PRO A 345 -1.89 21.81 19.45
CA PRO A 345 -3.07 22.02 20.29
C PRO A 345 -4.13 22.89 19.60
N THR A 346 -5.41 22.69 19.92
CA THR A 346 -6.45 23.66 19.56
C THR A 346 -6.39 24.85 20.53
N ASP A 347 -6.74 26.03 20.03
CA ASP A 347 -6.96 27.24 20.82
C ASP A 347 -8.45 27.63 20.90
N ASN A 348 -9.33 26.73 20.56
CA ASN A 348 -10.76 26.92 20.58
C ASN A 348 -11.28 27.32 21.97
N GLN A 349 -12.44 27.98 21.97
CA GLN A 349 -13.19 28.34 23.16
C GLN A 349 -14.55 27.62 23.16
N GLU A 350 -15.07 27.30 24.34
CA GLU A 350 -16.43 26.81 24.51
C GLU A 350 -17.28 27.83 25.32
N PHE A 351 -18.54 27.93 24.96
CA PHE A 351 -19.48 28.78 25.72
C PHE A 351 -20.00 28.01 26.92
N ASP A 352 -19.84 28.59 28.11
CA ASP A 352 -20.42 28.10 29.35
C ASP A 352 -21.82 28.74 29.53
N PRO A 353 -22.90 27.97 29.35
CA PRO A 353 -24.27 28.51 29.42
C PRO A 353 -24.68 28.92 30.83
N GLU A 354 -24.08 28.32 31.89
CA GLU A 354 -24.39 28.65 33.26
C GLU A 354 -23.69 29.95 33.68
N ALA A 355 -22.40 30.05 33.37
CA ALA A 355 -21.61 31.26 33.63
C ALA A 355 -21.85 32.36 32.61
N LYS A 356 -22.55 32.08 31.49
CA LYS A 356 -22.83 32.99 30.36
C LYS A 356 -21.53 33.65 29.80
N GLN A 357 -20.46 32.90 29.73
CA GLN A 357 -19.16 33.37 29.25
C GLN A 357 -18.40 32.33 28.41
N TRP A 358 -17.49 32.79 27.57
CA TRP A 358 -16.57 31.93 26.86
C TRP A 358 -15.42 31.56 27.77
N LYS A 359 -15.08 30.28 27.81
CA LYS A 359 -13.87 29.74 28.50
C LYS A 359 -12.99 28.98 27.49
N LYS A 360 -11.71 28.87 27.81
CA LYS A 360 -10.78 28.08 26.97
C LYS A 360 -11.21 26.62 26.98
N PHE A 361 -11.32 26.02 25.78
CA PHE A 361 -11.56 24.60 25.64
C PHE A 361 -10.31 23.81 26.02
N GLU A 362 -10.49 22.65 26.63
CA GLU A 362 -9.38 21.76 26.97
C GLU A 362 -8.69 21.22 25.70
N SER A 363 -7.41 21.53 25.53
CA SER A 363 -6.63 21.15 24.36
C SER A 363 -5.61 20.05 24.68
N ALA A 364 -5.13 19.36 23.64
CA ALA A 364 -3.99 18.46 23.71
C ALA A 364 -2.70 19.23 24.08
N GLU A 365 -1.69 18.52 24.56
CA GLU A 365 -0.34 19.08 24.70
C GLU A 365 0.41 19.00 23.37
N ALA A 366 1.23 20.02 23.07
CA ALA A 366 2.07 20.02 21.88
C ALA A 366 3.12 18.90 21.96
N LYS A 367 3.29 18.18 20.85
CA LYS A 367 4.30 17.11 20.75
C LYS A 367 4.81 17.00 19.31
N GLU A 368 6.11 16.75 19.17
CA GLU A 368 6.72 16.50 17.86
C GLU A 368 7.84 15.46 17.96
N ALA A 369 8.07 14.72 16.87
CA ALA A 369 9.22 13.85 16.72
C ALA A 369 9.61 13.72 15.25
N MET A 370 10.91 13.51 15.03
CA MET A 370 11.47 13.25 13.70
C MET A 370 11.48 11.76 13.38
N GLY A 371 11.39 11.43 12.10
CA GLY A 371 11.56 10.06 11.63
C GLY A 371 13.02 9.61 11.65
N ASP A 372 13.24 8.32 11.87
CA ASP A 372 14.58 7.71 11.92
C ASP A 372 15.16 7.33 10.54
N GLY A 373 14.38 7.45 9.48
CA GLY A 373 14.80 7.12 8.11
C GLY A 373 14.92 5.62 7.80
N MET A 374 14.64 4.74 8.75
CA MET A 374 14.87 3.28 8.63
C MET A 374 13.63 2.47 8.21
N LEU A 375 12.74 3.06 7.42
CA LEU A 375 11.47 2.43 7.05
C LEU A 375 11.65 1.07 6.34
N TYR A 376 12.54 1.01 5.37
CA TYR A 376 12.77 -0.19 4.55
C TYR A 376 13.45 -1.30 5.33
N GLU A 377 14.47 -0.96 6.09
CA GLU A 377 15.25 -1.91 6.89
C GLU A 377 14.36 -2.58 7.94
N LYS A 378 13.63 -1.80 8.73
CA LYS A 378 12.70 -2.31 9.75
C LYS A 378 11.55 -3.11 9.14
N HIS A 379 11.10 -2.73 7.95
CA HIS A 379 10.02 -3.43 7.28
C HIS A 379 10.46 -4.82 6.79
N LEU A 380 11.65 -4.93 6.20
CA LEU A 380 12.23 -6.22 5.83
C LEU A 380 12.56 -7.07 7.05
N GLU A 381 13.04 -6.46 8.13
CA GLU A 381 13.29 -7.16 9.40
C GLU A 381 12.00 -7.80 9.94
N ASN A 382 10.88 -7.07 9.93
CA ASN A 382 9.58 -7.60 10.32
C ASN A 382 9.16 -8.79 9.44
N PHE A 383 9.32 -8.70 8.12
CA PHE A 383 9.01 -9.81 7.21
C PHE A 383 9.81 -11.06 7.54
N VAL A 384 11.12 -10.92 7.65
CA VAL A 384 12.04 -12.04 7.98
C VAL A 384 11.71 -12.64 9.34
N SER A 385 11.40 -11.82 10.34
CA SER A 385 10.97 -12.28 11.66
C SER A 385 9.66 -13.08 11.60
N CYS A 386 8.67 -12.58 10.85
CA CYS A 386 7.38 -13.25 10.70
C CYS A 386 7.49 -14.59 9.94
N ILE A 387 8.39 -14.71 8.95
CA ILE A 387 8.66 -16.00 8.32
C ILE A 387 9.13 -17.05 9.35
N ARG A 388 9.96 -16.65 10.31
CA ARG A 388 10.51 -17.53 11.33
C ARG A 388 9.54 -17.85 12.45
N SER A 389 8.80 -16.85 12.91
CA SER A 389 7.89 -16.99 14.06
C SER A 389 6.52 -17.54 13.66
N GLY A 390 6.11 -17.39 12.40
CA GLY A 390 4.74 -17.61 11.96
C GLY A 390 3.76 -16.53 12.43
N GLU A 391 4.25 -15.42 12.98
CA GLU A 391 3.42 -14.30 13.37
C GLU A 391 2.92 -13.49 12.17
N LYS A 392 1.86 -12.74 12.39
CA LYS A 392 1.26 -11.87 11.40
C LYS A 392 2.14 -10.63 11.17
N PRO A 393 2.54 -10.34 9.91
CA PRO A 393 3.33 -9.14 9.62
C PRO A 393 2.60 -7.84 9.98
N ILE A 394 3.36 -6.80 10.29
CA ILE A 394 2.80 -5.47 10.58
C ILE A 394 1.97 -4.91 9.41
N SER A 395 2.34 -5.28 8.20
CA SER A 395 1.69 -4.93 6.92
C SER A 395 1.09 -6.18 6.30
N HIS A 396 0.20 -6.83 7.05
CA HIS A 396 -0.40 -8.11 6.63
C HIS A 396 -1.38 -7.94 5.48
N ILE A 397 -1.59 -9.02 4.73
CA ILE A 397 -2.31 -8.99 3.46
C ILE A 397 -3.73 -8.43 3.58
N GLU A 398 -4.48 -8.71 4.65
CA GLU A 398 -5.85 -8.24 4.81
C GLU A 398 -5.91 -6.72 5.02
N SER A 399 -4.97 -6.14 5.79
CA SER A 399 -4.91 -4.69 5.98
C SER A 399 -4.55 -3.98 4.68
N CYS A 400 -3.60 -4.53 3.93
CA CYS A 400 -3.18 -3.97 2.65
C CYS A 400 -4.22 -4.13 1.56
N HIS A 401 -5.00 -5.23 1.57
CA HIS A 401 -6.16 -5.38 0.70
C HIS A 401 -7.16 -4.26 0.96
N ARG A 402 -7.53 -4.00 2.23
CA ARG A 402 -8.46 -2.92 2.58
C ARG A 402 -7.96 -1.54 2.13
N SER A 403 -6.70 -1.22 2.40
CA SER A 403 -6.10 0.06 2.01
C SER A 403 -6.07 0.23 0.48
N SER A 404 -5.72 -0.83 -0.26
CA SER A 404 -5.74 -0.84 -1.72
C SER A 404 -7.17 -0.74 -2.27
N ALA A 405 -8.13 -1.48 -1.68
CA ALA A 405 -9.54 -1.42 -2.06
C ALA A 405 -10.12 -0.02 -1.89
N VAL A 406 -9.81 0.68 -0.78
CA VAL A 406 -10.26 2.07 -0.56
C VAL A 406 -9.70 3.01 -1.63
N CYS A 407 -8.47 2.82 -2.09
CA CYS A 407 -7.93 3.57 -3.23
C CYS A 407 -8.65 3.20 -4.54
N HIS A 408 -8.92 1.91 -4.78
CA HIS A 408 -9.62 1.46 -6.00
C HIS A 408 -11.04 1.98 -6.09
N ILE A 409 -11.81 1.98 -4.99
CA ILE A 409 -13.17 2.55 -4.99
C ILE A 409 -13.16 4.07 -5.22
N GLY A 410 -12.08 4.77 -4.81
CA GLY A 410 -11.85 6.17 -5.14
C GLY A 410 -11.67 6.40 -6.65
N ASN A 411 -10.85 5.57 -7.31
CA ASN A 411 -10.68 5.59 -8.76
C ASN A 411 -11.97 5.21 -9.49
N ALA A 412 -12.71 4.22 -8.98
CA ALA A 412 -13.99 3.80 -9.56
C ALA A 412 -15.04 4.93 -9.53
N ALA A 413 -15.14 5.65 -8.39
CA ALA A 413 -16.04 6.80 -8.28
C ALA A 413 -15.63 7.95 -9.22
N TYR A 414 -14.32 8.18 -9.41
CA TYR A 414 -13.81 9.16 -10.39
C TYR A 414 -14.23 8.78 -11.82
N LEU A 415 -14.02 7.52 -12.22
CA LEU A 415 -14.35 7.04 -13.56
C LEU A 415 -15.85 7.02 -13.81
N ALA A 416 -16.64 6.66 -12.81
CA ALA A 416 -18.11 6.66 -12.89
C ALA A 416 -18.74 8.07 -12.79
N GLY A 417 -17.97 9.08 -12.37
CA GLY A 417 -18.42 10.47 -12.25
C GLY A 417 -19.56 10.70 -11.26
N ALA A 418 -19.68 9.85 -10.22
CA ALA A 418 -20.78 9.85 -9.29
C ALA A 418 -20.35 9.59 -7.84
N LYS A 419 -21.17 10.06 -6.87
CA LYS A 419 -21.12 9.57 -5.49
C LYS A 419 -21.77 8.20 -5.42
N LEU A 420 -21.04 7.22 -4.86
CA LEU A 420 -21.45 5.82 -4.81
C LEU A 420 -21.47 5.32 -3.36
N THR A 421 -22.48 4.48 -3.04
CA THR A 421 -22.59 3.78 -1.75
C THR A 421 -21.82 2.46 -1.84
N TRP A 422 -20.99 2.19 -0.86
CA TRP A 422 -20.14 1.01 -0.74
C TRP A 422 -20.66 0.03 0.32
N ASP A 423 -20.81 -1.23 -0.03
CA ASP A 423 -21.06 -2.34 0.90
C ASP A 423 -19.72 -3.01 1.22
N GLY A 424 -19.12 -2.65 2.34
CA GLY A 424 -17.81 -3.18 2.73
C GLY A 424 -17.80 -4.67 3.06
N ALA A 425 -18.95 -5.26 3.41
CA ALA A 425 -19.03 -6.70 3.69
C ALA A 425 -19.05 -7.54 2.40
N LYS A 426 -19.66 -7.02 1.34
CA LYS A 426 -19.69 -7.65 0.01
C LYS A 426 -18.58 -7.16 -0.90
N GLU A 427 -17.91 -6.09 -0.51
CA GLU A 427 -16.89 -5.38 -1.30
C GLU A 427 -17.40 -5.05 -2.71
N GLN A 428 -18.57 -4.39 -2.77
CA GLN A 428 -19.22 -3.94 -4.01
C GLN A 428 -19.98 -2.63 -3.83
N PHE A 429 -20.20 -1.91 -4.91
CA PHE A 429 -21.07 -0.75 -4.94
C PHE A 429 -22.55 -1.19 -4.99
N VAL A 430 -23.38 -0.58 -4.14
CA VAL A 430 -24.79 -0.96 -3.97
C VAL A 430 -25.76 0.21 -4.13
N GLY A 431 -25.26 1.44 -4.31
CA GLY A 431 -26.11 2.64 -4.44
C GLY A 431 -25.44 3.78 -5.16
N GLY A 432 -26.25 4.53 -5.89
CA GLY A 432 -25.90 5.61 -6.81
C GLY A 432 -26.73 5.53 -8.09
N PRO A 433 -26.43 6.30 -9.15
CA PRO A 433 -27.03 6.10 -10.47
C PRO A 433 -26.70 4.70 -11.02
N ASP A 434 -27.68 3.98 -11.57
CA ASP A 434 -27.55 2.57 -11.97
C ASP A 434 -26.36 2.33 -12.91
N ASP A 435 -26.19 3.15 -13.94
CA ASP A 435 -25.07 3.02 -14.90
C ASP A 435 -23.72 3.24 -14.20
N ALA A 436 -23.64 4.20 -13.27
CA ALA A 436 -22.42 4.47 -12.51
C ALA A 436 -22.07 3.32 -11.56
N VAL A 437 -23.05 2.73 -10.89
CA VAL A 437 -22.87 1.54 -10.04
C VAL A 437 -22.36 0.37 -10.87
N LYS A 438 -22.97 0.12 -12.02
CA LYS A 438 -22.55 -0.94 -12.95
C LYS A 438 -21.11 -0.75 -13.38
N GLN A 439 -20.77 0.44 -13.91
CA GLN A 439 -19.42 0.77 -14.39
C GLN A 439 -18.38 0.62 -13.27
N ALA A 440 -18.69 1.10 -12.07
CA ALA A 440 -17.79 1.02 -10.93
C ALA A 440 -17.53 -0.43 -10.48
N ASN A 441 -18.59 -1.27 -10.46
CA ASN A 441 -18.44 -2.70 -10.13
C ASN A 441 -17.65 -3.46 -11.21
N GLU A 442 -17.85 -3.15 -12.47
CA GLU A 442 -17.03 -3.71 -13.56
C GLU A 442 -15.55 -3.30 -13.41
N TRP A 443 -15.29 -2.06 -13.03
CA TRP A 443 -13.93 -1.55 -12.83
C TRP A 443 -13.17 -2.26 -11.70
N ILE A 444 -13.81 -2.49 -10.56
CA ILE A 444 -13.18 -3.15 -9.40
C ILE A 444 -13.05 -4.68 -9.54
N ALA A 445 -13.62 -5.25 -10.60
CA ALA A 445 -13.64 -6.68 -10.88
C ALA A 445 -13.32 -7.00 -12.34
N ARG A 446 -12.43 -6.23 -12.97
CA ARG A 446 -12.05 -6.39 -14.37
C ARG A 446 -11.75 -7.86 -14.72
N PRO A 447 -12.22 -8.35 -15.87
CA PRO A 447 -11.96 -9.72 -16.31
C PRO A 447 -10.48 -9.92 -16.66
N TYR A 448 -9.99 -11.10 -16.45
CA TYR A 448 -8.70 -11.56 -16.95
C TYR A 448 -8.87 -12.01 -18.40
N LEU A 449 -7.98 -11.55 -19.29
CA LEU A 449 -7.99 -11.80 -20.72
C LEU A 449 -6.82 -12.71 -21.13
N ASN A 450 -6.69 -12.98 -22.42
CA ASN A 450 -5.53 -13.64 -23.04
C ASN A 450 -5.23 -15.04 -22.46
N GLY A 451 -6.25 -15.76 -21.97
CA GLY A 451 -6.09 -17.08 -21.39
C GLY A 451 -5.66 -17.11 -19.92
N TYR A 452 -5.45 -15.94 -19.30
CA TYR A 452 -5.14 -15.86 -17.87
C TYR A 452 -6.41 -16.02 -17.03
N THR A 453 -6.26 -16.55 -15.84
CA THR A 453 -7.32 -16.68 -14.83
C THR A 453 -6.80 -16.22 -13.48
N LEU A 454 -7.66 -15.60 -12.71
CA LEU A 454 -7.40 -15.33 -11.31
C LEU A 454 -7.71 -16.61 -10.53
N GLY A 455 -6.72 -17.30 -10.04
CA GLY A 455 -6.76 -18.65 -9.46
C GLY A 455 -7.82 -18.92 -8.37
#